data_088431f38c82121f033814b01bd76b64
#
_entry.id   088431f38c82121f033814b01bd76b64
#
_cell.length_a   1.000
_cell.length_b   1.000
_cell.length_c   1.000
_cell.angle_alpha   90.00
_cell.angle_beta   90.00
_cell.angle_gamma   90.00
#
_symmetry.space_group_name_H-M   'P 1'
#
loop_
_entity.id
_entity.type
_entity.pdbx_description
1 polymer ?
#
loop_
_entity_poly.entity_id
_entity_poly.type
_entity_poly.pdbx_seq_one_letter_code
_entity_poly.pdbx_strand_id
1 'polypeptide(L)'
;MLDTPMENSLLISMTGLIGPTIMLVFAIGFIWVWLVDRRHRHSATLAGACALFGLGMLSQVLQWPSAVGPNALFSGFLYTLAVVLASEGILRRAGKRLGLVASVLLLGAIMALLWYFAYIQPNLLMRIYVQNFSYGAILFIVALRILPARNAGRADHILFWVLLAFALQFFPRTLLTAGDSLPTLSVAPGNSLFWQALQLSLSVMGAALALTVLATILTDVMDELRHDRDRDGLTGVLNRRGFEEQAQCHVKSRRRAPLSLIVCDLDHFKQINDTHGHHVGDAALRAFGDMLENCARSSDIVGRIGGEEFALLLPHTDIEGARDLAERLRSGLSSSTLAINQKSVRLSASFGIVHKNADDDLATLLRRADDHLYRAKQAGRDRVLSDSVAGSYRSSTEPLRSGPSENPA
;
A
#
# COMPACT_ATOMS: atom_id res chain seq x y z
N MET A 1 -41.05 40.95 14.82
CA MET A 1 -40.06 40.53 13.84
C MET A 1 -40.63 39.29 13.18
N LEU A 2 -41.12 39.44 11.97
CA LEU A 2 -41.79 38.38 11.22
C LEU A 2 -40.72 37.61 10.47
N ASP A 3 -40.25 36.48 11.03
CA ASP A 3 -39.50 35.50 10.29
C ASP A 3 -40.42 34.90 9.20
N THR A 4 -40.20 35.30 7.98
CA THR A 4 -41.05 34.92 6.86
C THR A 4 -40.90 33.42 6.56
N PRO A 5 -41.99 32.68 6.35
CA PRO A 5 -41.95 31.24 6.05
C PRO A 5 -41.10 30.90 4.80
N MET A 6 -40.83 31.87 3.96
CA MET A 6 -39.93 31.72 2.78
C MET A 6 -38.45 31.62 3.15
N GLU A 7 -37.95 32.33 4.16
CA GLU A 7 -36.55 32.27 4.58
C GLU A 7 -36.21 30.92 5.20
N ASN A 8 -37.09 30.36 6.02
CA ASN A 8 -36.93 29.04 6.61
C ASN A 8 -36.97 27.93 5.54
N SER A 9 -37.79 28.05 4.51
CA SER A 9 -37.84 27.07 3.42
C SER A 9 -36.57 27.11 2.54
N LEU A 10 -35.96 28.25 2.32
CA LEU A 10 -34.72 28.45 1.59
C LEU A 10 -33.51 27.90 2.38
N LEU A 11 -33.44 28.17 3.68
CA LEU A 11 -32.38 27.66 4.56
C LEU A 11 -32.42 26.13 4.69
N ILE A 12 -33.61 25.54 4.83
CA ILE A 12 -33.79 24.08 4.85
C ILE A 12 -33.39 23.46 3.51
N SER A 13 -33.69 24.11 2.39
CA SER A 13 -33.27 23.68 1.06
C SER A 13 -31.75 23.75 0.87
N MET A 14 -31.09 24.79 1.37
CA MET A 14 -29.63 24.97 1.22
C MET A 14 -28.84 23.95 2.07
N THR A 15 -29.24 23.71 3.30
CA THR A 15 -28.57 22.70 4.17
C THR A 15 -28.74 21.28 3.62
N GLY A 16 -29.88 20.99 2.96
CA GLY A 16 -30.14 19.72 2.31
C GLY A 16 -29.20 19.42 1.13
N LEU A 17 -28.65 20.45 0.46
CA LEU A 17 -27.76 20.29 -0.68
C LEU A 17 -26.29 20.00 -0.29
N ILE A 18 -25.92 20.19 0.98
CA ILE A 18 -24.54 19.95 1.44
C ILE A 18 -24.12 18.50 1.19
N GLY A 19 -24.94 17.54 1.58
CA GLY A 19 -24.66 16.11 1.41
C GLY A 19 -24.44 15.69 -0.05
N PRO A 20 -25.39 15.97 -0.96
CA PRO A 20 -25.22 15.70 -2.40
C PRO A 20 -23.97 16.34 -2.98
N THR A 21 -23.65 17.59 -2.62
CA THR A 21 -22.47 18.31 -3.12
C THR A 21 -21.17 17.64 -2.64
N ILE A 22 -21.08 17.24 -1.38
CA ILE A 22 -19.92 16.50 -0.87
C ILE A 22 -19.72 15.18 -1.64
N MET A 23 -20.79 14.43 -1.88
CA MET A 23 -20.69 13.18 -2.63
C MET A 23 -20.28 13.40 -4.08
N LEU A 24 -20.72 14.47 -4.73
CA LEU A 24 -20.30 14.83 -6.07
C LEU A 24 -18.81 15.17 -6.14
N VAL A 25 -18.28 15.91 -5.16
CA VAL A 25 -16.85 16.24 -5.06
C VAL A 25 -16.02 14.96 -4.96
N PHE A 26 -16.43 13.99 -4.12
CA PHE A 26 -15.75 12.70 -4.03
C PHE A 26 -15.87 11.88 -5.32
N ALA A 27 -17.03 11.89 -5.97
CA ALA A 27 -17.19 11.21 -7.26
C ALA A 27 -16.20 11.75 -8.31
N ILE A 28 -16.05 13.08 -8.39
CA ILE A 28 -15.07 13.74 -9.27
C ILE A 28 -13.64 13.34 -8.88
N GLY A 29 -13.32 13.33 -7.58
CA GLY A 29 -12.00 12.91 -7.08
C GLY A 29 -11.66 11.47 -7.48
N PHE A 30 -12.58 10.54 -7.31
CA PHE A 30 -12.37 9.13 -7.71
C PHE A 30 -12.29 8.94 -9.22
N ILE A 31 -13.06 9.72 -10.01
CA ILE A 31 -12.94 9.73 -11.47
C ILE A 31 -11.56 10.25 -11.88
N TRP A 32 -11.09 11.32 -11.26
CA TRP A 32 -9.77 11.88 -11.53
C TRP A 32 -8.67 10.85 -11.31
N VAL A 33 -8.67 10.16 -10.16
CA VAL A 33 -7.71 9.09 -9.87
C VAL A 33 -7.75 7.99 -10.95
N TRP A 34 -8.95 7.57 -11.36
CA TRP A 34 -9.10 6.57 -12.43
C TRP A 34 -8.63 7.07 -13.81
N LEU A 35 -8.75 8.35 -14.10
CA LEU A 35 -8.26 8.93 -15.36
C LEU A 35 -6.73 9.03 -15.39
N VAL A 36 -6.10 9.30 -14.22
CA VAL A 36 -4.63 9.35 -14.07
C VAL A 36 -4.05 7.95 -14.22
N ASP A 37 -4.63 6.97 -13.56
CA ASP A 37 -4.22 5.57 -13.70
C ASP A 37 -5.42 4.64 -13.87
N ARG A 38 -5.60 4.19 -15.12
CA ARG A 38 -6.69 3.30 -15.51
C ARG A 38 -6.57 1.87 -14.97
N ARG A 39 -5.46 1.49 -14.38
CA ARG A 39 -5.27 0.20 -13.71
C ARG A 39 -6.16 0.11 -12.46
N HIS A 40 -6.40 1.21 -11.78
CA HIS A 40 -7.23 1.33 -10.59
C HIS A 40 -8.74 1.35 -10.90
N ARG A 41 -9.25 0.31 -11.56
CA ARG A 41 -10.69 0.21 -11.97
C ARG A 41 -11.66 0.32 -10.79
N HIS A 42 -11.24 -0.02 -9.57
CA HIS A 42 -12.04 0.13 -8.36
C HIS A 42 -12.39 1.60 -8.05
N SER A 43 -11.55 2.55 -8.44
CA SER A 43 -11.82 3.99 -8.27
C SER A 43 -13.04 4.44 -9.10
N ALA A 44 -13.18 3.95 -10.33
CA ALA A 44 -14.38 4.23 -11.14
C ALA A 44 -15.66 3.65 -10.49
N THR A 45 -15.57 2.48 -9.87
CA THR A 45 -16.70 1.88 -9.14
C THR A 45 -17.09 2.74 -7.93
N LEU A 46 -16.10 3.26 -7.18
CA LEU A 46 -16.33 4.16 -6.05
C LEU A 46 -16.89 5.51 -6.49
N ALA A 47 -16.45 6.04 -7.62
CA ALA A 47 -17.02 7.25 -8.20
C ALA A 47 -18.51 7.10 -8.51
N GLY A 48 -18.88 5.96 -9.14
CA GLY A 48 -20.27 5.62 -9.40
C GLY A 48 -21.09 5.49 -8.11
N ALA A 49 -20.51 4.89 -7.07
CA ALA A 49 -21.15 4.78 -5.76
C ALA A 49 -21.43 6.17 -5.15
N CYS A 50 -20.45 7.07 -5.14
CA CYS A 50 -20.63 8.43 -4.64
C CYS A 50 -21.67 9.22 -5.45
N ALA A 51 -21.63 9.11 -6.76
CA ALA A 51 -22.58 9.79 -7.65
C ALA A 51 -24.03 9.31 -7.41
N LEU A 52 -24.25 7.99 -7.33
CA LEU A 52 -25.57 7.41 -7.07
C LEU A 52 -26.08 7.76 -5.67
N PHE A 53 -25.20 7.75 -4.67
CA PHE A 53 -25.56 8.15 -3.32
C PHE A 53 -25.98 9.63 -3.27
N GLY A 54 -25.23 10.51 -3.92
CA GLY A 54 -25.55 11.93 -4.06
C GLY A 54 -26.88 12.17 -4.79
N LEU A 55 -27.15 11.41 -5.87
CA LEU A 55 -28.42 11.44 -6.59
C LEU A 55 -29.60 10.96 -5.71
N GLY A 56 -29.39 9.94 -4.89
CA GLY A 56 -30.39 9.46 -3.93
C GLY A 56 -30.72 10.52 -2.89
N MET A 57 -29.71 11.24 -2.35
CA MET A 57 -29.91 12.38 -1.45
C MET A 57 -30.65 13.52 -2.15
N LEU A 58 -30.26 13.85 -3.38
CA LEU A 58 -30.91 14.91 -4.16
C LEU A 58 -32.38 14.58 -4.47
N SER A 59 -32.70 13.33 -4.81
CA SER A 59 -34.07 12.83 -4.98
C SER A 59 -34.94 13.10 -3.75
N GLN A 60 -34.41 12.87 -2.56
CA GLN A 60 -35.13 13.12 -1.30
C GLN A 60 -35.28 14.60 -1.00
N VAL A 61 -34.24 15.42 -1.21
CA VAL A 61 -34.29 16.87 -1.00
C VAL A 61 -35.29 17.53 -1.95
N LEU A 62 -35.26 17.15 -3.22
CA LEU A 62 -36.18 17.70 -4.24
C LEU A 62 -37.56 17.05 -4.23
N GLN A 63 -37.78 16.04 -3.39
CA GLN A 63 -39.02 15.25 -3.36
C GLN A 63 -39.44 14.74 -4.75
N TRP A 64 -38.45 14.30 -5.54
CA TRP A 64 -38.69 13.77 -6.88
C TRP A 64 -38.38 12.27 -6.96
N PRO A 65 -39.33 11.43 -7.40
CA PRO A 65 -40.75 11.70 -7.75
C PRO A 65 -41.58 12.24 -6.56
N SER A 66 -42.62 13.06 -6.84
CA SER A 66 -43.41 13.76 -5.82
C SER A 66 -44.26 12.82 -4.95
N ALA A 67 -44.62 11.63 -5.44
CA ALA A 67 -45.38 10.64 -4.69
C ALA A 67 -44.47 9.91 -3.70
N VAL A 68 -44.91 9.74 -2.46
CA VAL A 68 -44.12 9.18 -1.33
C VAL A 68 -43.63 7.75 -1.61
N GLY A 69 -44.50 6.89 -2.15
CA GLY A 69 -44.14 5.50 -2.48
C GLY A 69 -43.06 5.40 -3.57
N PRO A 70 -43.30 5.99 -4.75
CA PRO A 70 -42.29 6.04 -5.83
C PRO A 70 -40.98 6.70 -5.43
N ASN A 71 -41.01 7.79 -4.67
CA ASN A 71 -39.80 8.45 -4.17
C ASN A 71 -38.98 7.54 -3.25
N ALA A 72 -39.66 6.85 -2.33
CA ALA A 72 -39.01 5.92 -1.42
C ALA A 72 -38.34 4.73 -2.15
N LEU A 73 -38.97 4.21 -3.20
CA LEU A 73 -38.38 3.15 -4.01
C LEU A 73 -37.23 3.64 -4.89
N PHE A 74 -37.40 4.80 -5.52
CA PHE A 74 -36.38 5.37 -6.39
C PHE A 74 -35.11 5.75 -5.60
N SER A 75 -35.26 6.52 -4.53
CA SER A 75 -34.12 6.87 -3.67
C SER A 75 -33.54 5.63 -2.99
N GLY A 76 -34.37 4.70 -2.53
CA GLY A 76 -33.94 3.43 -1.95
C GLY A 76 -33.13 2.57 -2.92
N PHE A 77 -33.51 2.52 -4.19
CA PHE A 77 -32.72 1.85 -5.24
C PHE A 77 -31.35 2.50 -5.43
N LEU A 78 -31.30 3.84 -5.54
CA LEU A 78 -30.05 4.57 -5.72
C LEU A 78 -29.10 4.35 -4.53
N TYR A 79 -29.60 4.44 -3.30
CA TYR A 79 -28.80 4.19 -2.09
C TYR A 79 -28.32 2.76 -1.99
N THR A 80 -29.19 1.77 -2.25
CA THR A 80 -28.80 0.35 -2.18
C THR A 80 -27.74 0.03 -3.21
N LEU A 81 -27.93 0.50 -4.45
CA LEU A 81 -26.95 0.32 -5.52
C LEU A 81 -25.62 1.01 -5.17
N ALA A 82 -25.66 2.22 -4.60
CA ALA A 82 -24.48 2.94 -4.14
C ALA A 82 -23.70 2.16 -3.06
N VAL A 83 -24.39 1.62 -2.05
CA VAL A 83 -23.77 0.81 -0.99
C VAL A 83 -23.15 -0.47 -1.54
N VAL A 84 -23.82 -1.15 -2.47
CA VAL A 84 -23.30 -2.35 -3.13
C VAL A 84 -22.05 -2.02 -3.96
N LEU A 85 -22.10 -0.95 -4.75
CA LEU A 85 -20.93 -0.52 -5.54
C LEU A 85 -19.77 -0.05 -4.66
N ALA A 86 -20.03 0.69 -3.58
CA ALA A 86 -19.00 1.08 -2.62
C ALA A 86 -18.34 -0.14 -1.99
N SER A 87 -19.15 -1.12 -1.57
CA SER A 87 -18.68 -2.40 -1.02
C SER A 87 -17.80 -3.16 -2.01
N GLU A 88 -18.24 -3.28 -3.27
CA GLU A 88 -17.45 -3.92 -4.32
C GLU A 88 -16.13 -3.16 -4.59
N GLY A 89 -16.18 -1.82 -4.65
CA GLY A 89 -14.98 -0.99 -4.86
C GLY A 89 -13.94 -1.16 -3.76
N ILE A 90 -14.37 -1.11 -2.49
CA ILE A 90 -13.50 -1.32 -1.32
C ILE A 90 -12.91 -2.74 -1.32
N LEU A 91 -13.73 -3.75 -1.59
CA LEU A 91 -13.27 -5.14 -1.65
C LEU A 91 -12.28 -5.38 -2.79
N ARG A 92 -12.53 -4.81 -3.98
CA ARG A 92 -11.61 -4.92 -5.13
C ARG A 92 -10.24 -4.31 -4.85
N ARG A 93 -10.18 -3.19 -4.15
CA ARG A 93 -8.91 -2.63 -3.69
C ARG A 93 -8.13 -3.63 -2.83
N ALA A 94 -8.83 -4.37 -1.96
CA ALA A 94 -8.24 -5.42 -1.12
C ALA A 94 -8.03 -6.77 -1.85
N GLY A 95 -8.12 -6.82 -3.18
CA GLY A 95 -8.00 -8.04 -3.96
C GLY A 95 -9.16 -9.04 -3.80
N LYS A 96 -10.29 -8.59 -3.21
CA LYS A 96 -11.47 -9.41 -2.93
C LYS A 96 -12.66 -8.93 -3.78
N ARG A 97 -13.74 -9.70 -3.80
CA ARG A 97 -14.96 -9.36 -4.56
C ARG A 97 -16.19 -9.72 -3.76
N LEU A 98 -17.24 -8.94 -3.88
CA LEU A 98 -18.58 -9.29 -3.41
C LEU A 98 -19.19 -10.34 -4.34
N GLY A 99 -19.00 -10.14 -5.63
CA GLY A 99 -19.53 -10.97 -6.70
C GLY A 99 -20.87 -10.48 -7.23
N LEU A 100 -21.10 -10.66 -8.54
CA LEU A 100 -22.31 -10.17 -9.21
C LEU A 100 -23.58 -10.81 -8.65
N VAL A 101 -23.57 -12.12 -8.43
CA VAL A 101 -24.73 -12.84 -7.91
C VAL A 101 -25.13 -12.32 -6.52
N ALA A 102 -24.17 -12.20 -5.60
CA ALA A 102 -24.42 -11.66 -4.26
C ALA A 102 -24.93 -10.21 -4.33
N SER A 103 -24.36 -9.38 -5.21
CA SER A 103 -24.79 -7.99 -5.41
C SER A 103 -26.23 -7.89 -5.89
N VAL A 104 -26.62 -8.72 -6.87
CA VAL A 104 -27.98 -8.75 -7.42
C VAL A 104 -28.98 -9.27 -6.39
N LEU A 105 -28.64 -10.32 -5.66
CA LEU A 105 -29.49 -10.88 -4.61
C LEU A 105 -29.71 -9.90 -3.46
N LEU A 106 -28.66 -9.21 -3.00
CA LEU A 106 -28.78 -8.17 -1.97
C LEU A 106 -29.66 -7.01 -2.42
N LEU A 107 -29.42 -6.50 -3.63
CA LEU A 107 -30.23 -5.43 -4.20
C LEU A 107 -31.68 -5.85 -4.32
N GLY A 108 -31.95 -7.03 -4.90
CA GLY A 108 -33.30 -7.56 -5.08
C GLY A 108 -34.04 -7.80 -3.76
N ALA A 109 -33.38 -8.38 -2.77
CA ALA A 109 -33.98 -8.65 -1.46
C ALA A 109 -34.35 -7.34 -0.72
N ILE A 110 -33.45 -6.37 -0.70
CA ILE A 110 -33.73 -5.06 -0.06
C ILE A 110 -34.85 -4.33 -0.79
N MET A 111 -34.83 -4.31 -2.12
CA MET A 111 -35.89 -3.68 -2.92
C MET A 111 -37.25 -4.36 -2.77
N ALA A 112 -37.30 -5.69 -2.69
CA ALA A 112 -38.54 -6.42 -2.44
C ALA A 112 -39.15 -6.08 -1.06
N LEU A 113 -38.32 -5.99 -0.01
CA LEU A 113 -38.77 -5.57 1.33
C LEU A 113 -39.24 -4.12 1.34
N LEU A 114 -38.54 -3.21 0.67
CA LEU A 114 -38.96 -1.80 0.56
C LEU A 114 -40.27 -1.68 -0.19
N TRP A 115 -40.46 -2.42 -1.27
CA TRP A 115 -41.72 -2.45 -2.02
C TRP A 115 -42.86 -3.01 -1.15
N TYR A 116 -42.63 -4.13 -0.42
CA TYR A 116 -43.60 -4.70 0.49
C TYR A 116 -44.11 -3.70 1.53
N PHE A 117 -43.19 -3.03 2.22
CA PHE A 117 -43.52 -2.01 3.24
C PHE A 117 -43.91 -0.64 2.65
N ALA A 118 -43.83 -0.45 1.33
CA ALA A 118 -44.37 0.74 0.67
C ALA A 118 -45.82 0.56 0.20
N TYR A 119 -46.20 -0.67 -0.28
CA TYR A 119 -47.46 -0.87 -0.98
C TYR A 119 -48.35 -1.96 -0.37
N ILE A 120 -47.80 -3.02 0.20
CA ILE A 120 -48.60 -4.14 0.76
C ILE A 120 -48.96 -3.90 2.22
N GLN A 121 -47.94 -3.60 3.04
CA GLN A 121 -48.10 -3.20 4.44
C GLN A 121 -47.43 -1.87 4.66
N PRO A 122 -48.06 -0.72 4.33
CA PRO A 122 -47.46 0.59 4.44
C PRO A 122 -46.97 0.86 5.86
N ASN A 123 -45.64 0.83 6.06
CA ASN A 123 -45.02 1.04 7.36
C ASN A 123 -43.68 1.78 7.18
N LEU A 124 -43.65 3.07 7.54
CA LEU A 124 -42.48 3.91 7.41
C LEU A 124 -41.33 3.43 8.28
N LEU A 125 -41.62 3.01 9.52
CA LEU A 125 -40.60 2.54 10.47
C LEU A 125 -39.87 1.29 9.93
N MET A 126 -40.63 0.33 9.41
CA MET A 126 -40.04 -0.88 8.83
C MET A 126 -39.18 -0.57 7.60
N ARG A 127 -39.57 0.37 6.75
CA ARG A 127 -38.73 0.82 5.62
C ARG A 127 -37.40 1.42 6.11
N ILE A 128 -37.44 2.24 7.15
CA ILE A 128 -36.26 2.83 7.77
C ILE A 128 -35.34 1.73 8.33
N TYR A 129 -35.91 0.75 9.04
CA TYR A 129 -35.13 -0.37 9.60
C TYR A 129 -34.51 -1.24 8.51
N VAL A 130 -35.28 -1.61 7.49
CA VAL A 130 -34.77 -2.40 6.36
C VAL A 130 -33.58 -1.72 5.71
N GLN A 131 -33.67 -0.44 5.37
CA GLN A 131 -32.56 0.28 4.74
C GLN A 131 -31.35 0.40 5.65
N ASN A 132 -31.50 0.95 6.83
CA ASN A 132 -30.37 1.28 7.70
C ASN A 132 -29.65 0.01 8.20
N PHE A 133 -30.40 -1.00 8.64
CA PHE A 133 -29.79 -2.24 9.16
C PHE A 133 -29.15 -3.06 8.05
N SER A 134 -29.75 -3.09 6.85
CA SER A 134 -29.11 -3.77 5.71
C SER A 134 -27.83 -3.08 5.31
N TYR A 135 -27.80 -1.75 5.25
CA TYR A 135 -26.57 -1.02 4.89
C TYR A 135 -25.49 -1.18 5.96
N GLY A 136 -25.86 -1.08 7.23
CA GLY A 136 -24.94 -1.36 8.34
C GLY A 136 -24.38 -2.77 8.30
N ALA A 137 -25.23 -3.79 8.05
CA ALA A 137 -24.81 -5.18 7.96
C ALA A 137 -23.86 -5.43 6.76
N ILE A 138 -24.20 -4.90 5.57
CA ILE A 138 -23.35 -5.02 4.38
C ILE A 138 -21.96 -4.44 4.64
N LEU A 139 -21.91 -3.19 5.13
CA LEU A 139 -20.64 -2.50 5.41
C LEU A 139 -19.84 -3.18 6.53
N PHE A 140 -20.52 -3.72 7.54
CA PHE A 140 -19.88 -4.50 8.61
C PHE A 140 -19.22 -5.77 8.06
N ILE A 141 -19.91 -6.52 7.20
CA ILE A 141 -19.33 -7.69 6.52
C ILE A 141 -18.14 -7.29 5.66
N VAL A 142 -18.23 -6.16 4.95
CA VAL A 142 -17.10 -5.64 4.17
C VAL A 142 -15.91 -5.30 5.07
N ALA A 143 -16.15 -4.63 6.21
CA ALA A 143 -15.09 -4.33 7.18
C ALA A 143 -14.40 -5.61 7.66
N LEU A 144 -15.17 -6.64 8.05
CA LEU A 144 -14.58 -7.93 8.45
C LEU A 144 -13.77 -8.59 7.33
N ARG A 145 -14.21 -8.44 6.08
CA ARG A 145 -13.48 -8.99 4.94
C ARG A 145 -12.20 -8.25 4.61
N ILE A 146 -12.09 -6.96 4.90
CA ILE A 146 -10.85 -6.18 4.70
C ILE A 146 -9.98 -6.10 5.96
N LEU A 147 -10.26 -6.92 6.98
CA LEU A 147 -9.45 -6.92 8.22
C LEU A 147 -7.95 -6.92 7.86
N PRO A 148 -7.19 -5.90 8.27
CA PRO A 148 -5.81 -5.75 7.87
C PRO A 148 -4.92 -6.80 8.53
N ALA A 149 -3.94 -7.32 7.80
CA ALA A 149 -2.91 -8.17 8.35
C ALA A 149 -2.04 -7.38 9.36
N ARG A 150 -1.36 -8.07 10.27
CA ARG A 150 -0.56 -7.45 11.35
C ARG A 150 0.55 -6.52 10.82
N ASN A 151 1.02 -6.75 9.62
CA ASN A 151 2.05 -5.98 8.92
C ASN A 151 1.49 -5.05 7.83
N ALA A 152 0.15 -4.87 7.75
CA ALA A 152 -0.47 -3.96 6.80
C ALA A 152 -0.11 -2.50 7.08
N GLY A 153 -0.21 -1.65 6.07
CA GLY A 153 0.06 -0.23 6.17
C GLY A 153 -0.87 0.51 7.14
N ARG A 154 -0.43 1.64 7.67
CA ARG A 154 -1.26 2.47 8.57
C ARG A 154 -2.58 2.90 7.92
N ALA A 155 -2.56 3.19 6.62
CA ALA A 155 -3.73 3.60 5.87
C ALA A 155 -4.83 2.52 5.87
N ASP A 156 -4.47 1.23 5.73
CA ASP A 156 -5.42 0.12 5.75
C ASP A 156 -6.05 -0.07 7.13
N HIS A 157 -5.29 0.12 8.21
CA HIS A 157 -5.82 0.08 9.57
C HIS A 157 -6.82 1.23 9.80
N ILE A 158 -6.51 2.44 9.35
CA ILE A 158 -7.42 3.59 9.44
C ILE A 158 -8.69 3.32 8.65
N LEU A 159 -8.59 2.82 7.41
CA LEU A 159 -9.73 2.47 6.58
C LEU A 159 -10.63 1.43 7.26
N PHE A 160 -10.04 0.39 7.85
CA PHE A 160 -10.78 -0.63 8.58
C PHE A 160 -11.59 -0.02 9.73
N TRP A 161 -10.96 0.80 10.59
CA TRP A 161 -11.63 1.38 11.75
C TRP A 161 -12.71 2.41 11.35
N VAL A 162 -12.46 3.23 10.34
CA VAL A 162 -13.44 4.21 9.83
C VAL A 162 -14.63 3.48 9.21
N LEU A 163 -14.40 2.45 8.40
CA LEU A 163 -15.48 1.66 7.82
C LEU A 163 -16.29 0.91 8.88
N LEU A 164 -15.62 0.33 9.88
CA LEU A 164 -16.27 -0.35 11.00
C LEU A 164 -17.13 0.62 11.81
N ALA A 165 -16.62 1.78 12.16
CA ALA A 165 -17.37 2.82 12.86
C ALA A 165 -18.58 3.31 12.04
N PHE A 166 -18.38 3.51 10.73
CA PHE A 166 -19.46 3.88 9.82
C PHE A 166 -20.53 2.80 9.71
N ALA A 167 -20.16 1.53 9.68
CA ALA A 167 -21.10 0.42 9.65
C ALA A 167 -21.89 0.30 10.96
N LEU A 168 -21.21 0.39 12.10
CA LEU A 168 -21.83 0.22 13.42
C LEU A 168 -22.79 1.35 13.77
N GLN A 169 -22.53 2.59 13.36
CA GLN A 169 -23.37 3.73 13.69
C GLN A 169 -24.81 3.63 13.15
N PHE A 170 -25.04 2.81 12.11
CA PHE A 170 -26.39 2.63 11.56
C PHE A 170 -27.37 2.04 12.59
N PHE A 171 -26.90 1.16 13.48
CA PHE A 171 -27.76 0.46 14.44
C PHE A 171 -28.22 1.38 15.60
N PRO A 172 -27.32 1.93 16.47
CA PRO A 172 -27.73 2.74 17.58
C PRO A 172 -28.41 4.04 17.14
N ARG A 173 -27.91 4.68 16.08
CA ARG A 173 -28.57 5.88 15.55
C ARG A 173 -30.02 5.60 15.18
N THR A 174 -30.27 4.54 14.38
CA THR A 174 -31.63 4.23 13.92
C THR A 174 -32.55 3.85 15.08
N LEU A 175 -32.07 3.06 16.04
CA LEU A 175 -32.85 2.69 17.23
C LEU A 175 -33.19 3.89 18.11
N LEU A 176 -32.24 4.78 18.34
CA LEU A 176 -32.42 5.93 19.23
C LEU A 176 -33.28 7.06 18.62
N THR A 177 -33.26 7.20 17.29
CA THR A 177 -33.90 8.33 16.63
C THR A 177 -35.21 7.99 15.93
N ALA A 178 -35.44 6.73 15.56
CA ALA A 178 -36.62 6.32 14.81
C ALA A 178 -37.89 6.17 15.70
N GLY A 179 -37.71 5.86 16.99
CA GLY A 179 -38.85 5.66 17.91
C GLY A 179 -39.62 6.95 18.26
N ASP A 180 -38.86 8.00 18.60
CA ASP A 180 -39.47 9.26 19.13
C ASP A 180 -39.75 10.32 18.05
N SER A 181 -39.28 10.12 16.82
CA SER A 181 -39.24 11.16 15.78
C SER A 181 -39.92 10.78 14.49
N LEU A 182 -40.77 9.75 14.50
CA LEU A 182 -41.54 9.40 13.30
C LEU A 182 -42.42 10.60 12.94
N PRO A 183 -42.29 11.14 11.71
CA PRO A 183 -43.20 12.17 11.27
C PRO A 183 -44.64 11.59 11.31
N THR A 184 -45.46 12.12 12.16
CA THR A 184 -46.90 12.01 11.94
C THR A 184 -47.14 12.55 10.54
N LEU A 185 -48.13 12.01 9.80
CA LEU A 185 -48.44 12.37 8.41
C LEU A 185 -48.54 13.88 8.11
N SER A 186 -48.46 14.74 9.12
CA SER A 186 -48.58 16.20 9.10
C SER A 186 -47.25 16.98 9.24
N VAL A 187 -46.09 16.34 9.49
CA VAL A 187 -44.81 17.04 9.67
C VAL A 187 -43.95 16.85 8.43
N ALA A 188 -43.50 17.96 7.86
CA ALA A 188 -42.57 17.94 6.73
C ALA A 188 -41.32 17.08 7.05
N PRO A 189 -40.87 16.21 6.17
CA PRO A 189 -39.81 15.21 6.42
C PRO A 189 -38.50 15.79 6.98
N GLY A 190 -38.22 17.09 6.78
CA GLY A 190 -36.95 17.73 7.15
C GLY A 190 -36.79 18.10 8.65
N ASN A 191 -37.88 18.12 9.44
CA ASN A 191 -37.85 18.67 10.79
C ASN A 191 -37.77 17.64 11.94
N SER A 192 -37.75 16.33 11.63
CA SER A 192 -37.60 15.33 12.68
C SER A 192 -36.14 15.13 13.07
N LEU A 193 -35.88 14.84 14.36
CA LEU A 193 -34.55 14.52 14.89
C LEU A 193 -33.89 13.36 14.11
N PHE A 194 -34.68 12.38 13.70
CA PHE A 194 -34.24 11.28 12.90
C PHE A 194 -33.60 11.74 11.55
N TRP A 195 -34.31 12.61 10.81
CA TRP A 195 -33.79 13.08 9.50
C TRP A 195 -32.56 13.97 9.65
N GLN A 196 -32.52 14.83 10.67
CA GLN A 196 -31.35 15.66 10.95
C GLN A 196 -30.13 14.80 11.35
N ALA A 197 -30.32 13.85 12.26
CA ALA A 197 -29.28 12.92 12.67
C ALA A 197 -28.81 12.03 11.52
N LEU A 198 -29.72 11.57 10.66
CA LEU A 198 -29.42 10.80 9.47
C LEU A 198 -28.56 11.59 8.50
N GLN A 199 -28.98 12.79 8.12
CA GLN A 199 -28.26 13.65 7.17
C GLN A 199 -26.87 14.02 7.71
N LEU A 200 -26.78 14.44 8.97
CA LEU A 200 -25.51 14.80 9.59
C LEU A 200 -24.55 13.61 9.65
N SER A 201 -25.01 12.46 10.13
CA SER A 201 -24.16 11.27 10.25
C SER A 201 -23.70 10.74 8.89
N LEU A 202 -24.56 10.72 7.88
CA LEU A 202 -24.20 10.28 6.53
C LEU A 202 -23.24 11.28 5.87
N SER A 203 -23.43 12.58 6.06
CA SER A 203 -22.54 13.61 5.52
C SER A 203 -21.15 13.53 6.16
N VAL A 204 -21.06 13.48 7.47
CA VAL A 204 -19.79 13.50 8.21
C VAL A 204 -19.06 12.15 8.05
N MET A 205 -19.73 11.04 8.39
CA MET A 205 -19.12 9.72 8.34
C MET A 205 -18.89 9.23 6.91
N GLY A 206 -19.81 9.55 5.99
CA GLY A 206 -19.66 9.26 4.58
C GLY A 206 -18.48 10.02 3.96
N ALA A 207 -18.31 11.30 4.29
CA ALA A 207 -17.16 12.08 3.86
C ALA A 207 -15.85 11.54 4.47
N ALA A 208 -15.86 11.19 5.77
CA ALA A 208 -14.71 10.58 6.43
C ALA A 208 -14.30 9.25 5.76
N LEU A 209 -15.27 8.40 5.43
CA LEU A 209 -15.02 7.15 4.72
C LEU A 209 -14.47 7.41 3.31
N ALA A 210 -15.12 8.29 2.54
CA ALA A 210 -14.69 8.61 1.18
C ALA A 210 -13.28 9.23 1.17
N LEU A 211 -12.97 10.13 2.10
CA LEU A 211 -11.63 10.71 2.24
C LEU A 211 -10.59 9.64 2.60
N THR A 212 -10.92 8.74 3.53
CA THR A 212 -10.02 7.66 3.94
C THR A 212 -9.75 6.70 2.77
N VAL A 213 -10.78 6.32 2.02
CA VAL A 213 -10.63 5.47 0.81
C VAL A 213 -9.78 6.19 -0.23
N LEU A 214 -10.03 7.47 -0.47
CA LEU A 214 -9.23 8.26 -1.42
C LEU A 214 -7.76 8.34 -0.98
N ALA A 215 -7.51 8.61 0.30
CA ALA A 215 -6.15 8.65 0.85
C ALA A 215 -5.42 7.31 0.72
N THR A 216 -6.12 6.18 0.95
CA THR A 216 -5.51 4.85 0.76
C THR A 216 -5.18 4.56 -0.70
N ILE A 217 -6.04 4.96 -1.64
CA ILE A 217 -5.76 4.79 -3.08
C ILE A 217 -4.58 5.66 -3.51
N LEU A 218 -4.50 6.90 -3.02
CA LEU A 218 -3.37 7.78 -3.32
C LEU A 218 -2.05 7.24 -2.78
N THR A 219 -2.06 6.63 -1.59
CA THR A 219 -0.85 5.94 -1.07
C THR A 219 -0.46 4.77 -1.95
N ASP A 220 -1.39 3.95 -2.40
CA ASP A 220 -1.11 2.83 -3.31
C ASP A 220 -0.46 3.32 -4.62
N VAL A 221 -1.03 4.37 -5.23
CA VAL A 221 -0.49 4.98 -6.47
C VAL A 221 0.92 5.56 -6.23
N MET A 222 1.12 6.24 -5.10
CA MET A 222 2.44 6.79 -4.77
C MET A 222 3.48 5.71 -4.54
N ASP A 223 3.12 4.59 -3.91
CA ASP A 223 4.03 3.48 -3.67
C ASP A 223 4.37 2.75 -4.97
N GLU A 224 3.41 2.60 -5.91
CA GLU A 224 3.68 2.06 -7.25
C GLU A 224 4.63 2.99 -8.04
N LEU A 225 4.38 4.30 -8.03
CA LEU A 225 5.26 5.28 -8.68
C LEU A 225 6.67 5.30 -8.08
N ARG A 226 6.80 5.14 -6.75
CA ARG A 226 8.10 5.00 -6.09
C ARG A 226 8.81 3.71 -6.51
N HIS A 227 8.08 2.60 -6.58
CA HIS A 227 8.63 1.31 -7.00
C HIS A 227 9.21 1.39 -8.40
N ASP A 228 8.46 1.96 -9.37
CA ASP A 228 8.93 2.14 -10.74
C ASP A 228 10.12 3.12 -10.83
N ARG A 229 10.14 4.17 -9.99
CA ARG A 229 11.23 5.15 -9.91
C ARG A 229 12.51 4.56 -9.33
N ASP A 230 12.42 3.64 -8.40
CA ASP A 230 13.53 3.16 -7.59
C ASP A 230 14.14 1.86 -8.13
N ARG A 231 13.57 1.27 -9.19
CA ARG A 231 14.13 0.09 -9.86
C ARG A 231 14.86 0.43 -11.16
N ASP A 232 15.85 -0.41 -11.50
CA ASP A 232 16.54 -0.37 -12.78
C ASP A 232 15.70 -1.07 -13.85
N GLY A 233 15.33 -0.36 -14.90
CA GLY A 233 14.42 -0.84 -15.94
C GLY A 233 14.99 -2.01 -16.77
N LEU A 234 16.29 -2.27 -16.72
CA LEU A 234 16.93 -3.38 -17.42
C LEU A 234 16.99 -4.66 -16.59
N THR A 235 17.42 -4.54 -15.33
CA THR A 235 17.75 -5.66 -14.45
C THR A 235 16.70 -5.97 -13.39
N GLY A 236 15.77 -5.04 -13.14
CA GLY A 236 14.73 -5.24 -12.13
C GLY A 236 15.19 -5.03 -10.69
N VAL A 237 16.49 -5.06 -10.38
CA VAL A 237 17.04 -4.70 -9.05
C VAL A 237 16.83 -3.20 -8.76
N LEU A 238 17.10 -2.74 -7.55
CA LEU A 238 17.07 -1.30 -7.28
C LEU A 238 18.05 -0.55 -8.17
N ASN A 239 17.67 0.62 -8.66
CA ASN A 239 18.62 1.53 -9.26
C ASN A 239 19.47 2.21 -8.17
N ARG A 240 20.47 3.00 -8.56
CA ARG A 240 21.38 3.69 -7.64
C ARG A 240 20.63 4.44 -6.56
N ARG A 241 19.60 5.20 -6.94
CA ARG A 241 18.81 6.02 -6.00
C ARG A 241 18.05 5.14 -5.00
N GLY A 242 17.32 4.14 -5.48
CA GLY A 242 16.56 3.21 -4.64
C GLY A 242 17.47 2.46 -3.66
N PHE A 243 18.66 2.03 -4.12
CA PHE A 243 19.67 1.42 -3.29
C PHE A 243 20.15 2.36 -2.19
N GLU A 244 20.56 3.59 -2.55
CA GLU A 244 21.07 4.57 -1.60
C GLU A 244 20.04 4.98 -0.55
N GLU A 245 18.75 5.20 -0.95
CA GLU A 245 17.66 5.54 -0.04
C GLU A 245 17.40 4.41 0.98
N GLN A 246 17.33 3.16 0.55
CA GLN A 246 17.11 2.01 1.45
C GLN A 246 18.34 1.71 2.31
N ALA A 247 19.53 1.73 1.73
CA ALA A 247 20.77 1.48 2.44
C ALA A 247 21.02 2.49 3.57
N GLN A 248 20.72 3.78 3.34
CA GLN A 248 20.87 4.81 4.36
C GLN A 248 20.04 4.55 5.61
N CYS A 249 18.85 3.96 5.49
CA CYS A 249 18.01 3.63 6.65
C CYS A 249 18.69 2.60 7.56
N HIS A 250 19.38 1.61 6.97
CA HIS A 250 20.10 0.59 7.72
C HIS A 250 21.41 1.12 8.30
N VAL A 251 22.16 1.90 7.53
CA VAL A 251 23.43 2.49 7.98
C VAL A 251 23.25 3.48 9.13
N LYS A 252 22.17 4.28 9.12
CA LYS A 252 21.82 5.23 10.20
C LYS A 252 21.22 4.56 11.43
N SER A 253 20.85 3.30 11.34
CA SER A 253 20.28 2.56 12.49
C SER A 253 21.31 2.46 13.61
N ARG A 254 20.96 2.91 14.83
CA ARG A 254 21.80 2.81 16.03
C ARG A 254 21.91 1.39 16.60
N ARG A 255 21.25 0.40 15.99
CA ARG A 255 21.39 -1.00 16.42
C ARG A 255 22.80 -1.49 16.09
N ARG A 256 23.49 -2.04 17.07
CA ARG A 256 24.84 -2.65 16.94
C ARG A 256 24.79 -4.03 16.24
N ALA A 257 23.99 -4.16 15.20
CA ALA A 257 23.97 -5.39 14.42
C ALA A 257 25.07 -5.31 13.35
N PRO A 258 25.76 -6.42 13.05
CA PRO A 258 26.75 -6.43 11.98
C PRO A 258 26.11 -6.03 10.67
N LEU A 259 26.84 -5.25 9.87
CA LEU A 259 26.40 -4.74 8.58
C LEU A 259 27.58 -4.78 7.63
N SER A 260 27.43 -5.45 6.50
CA SER A 260 28.47 -5.51 5.46
C SER A 260 27.94 -5.00 4.13
N LEU A 261 28.85 -4.45 3.33
CA LEU A 261 28.56 -3.99 1.98
C LEU A 261 29.48 -4.72 0.99
N ILE A 262 28.89 -5.19 -0.10
CA ILE A 262 29.58 -5.74 -1.26
C ILE A 262 29.35 -4.80 -2.43
N VAL A 263 30.41 -4.40 -3.13
CA VAL A 263 30.34 -3.77 -4.45
C VAL A 263 30.95 -4.73 -5.44
N CYS A 264 30.29 -4.96 -6.58
CA CYS A 264 30.75 -5.90 -7.60
C CYS A 264 30.54 -5.34 -9.01
N ASP A 265 31.32 -5.84 -9.94
CA ASP A 265 31.35 -5.38 -11.33
C ASP A 265 31.63 -6.56 -12.27
N LEU A 266 30.93 -6.61 -13.41
CA LEU A 266 31.16 -7.61 -14.44
C LEU A 266 32.49 -7.38 -15.15
N ASP A 267 33.36 -8.37 -15.07
CA ASP A 267 34.67 -8.29 -15.71
C ASP A 267 34.54 -8.28 -17.24
N HIS A 268 35.31 -7.42 -17.89
CA HIS A 268 35.38 -7.32 -19.36
C HIS A 268 34.05 -7.06 -20.06
N PHE A 269 33.07 -6.40 -19.38
CA PHE A 269 31.74 -6.16 -19.92
C PHE A 269 31.77 -5.40 -21.26
N LYS A 270 32.67 -4.40 -21.38
CA LYS A 270 32.85 -3.69 -22.65
C LYS A 270 33.23 -4.65 -23.78
N GLN A 271 34.13 -5.60 -23.53
CA GLN A 271 34.55 -6.59 -24.52
C GLN A 271 33.38 -7.51 -24.93
N ILE A 272 32.49 -7.86 -24.00
CA ILE A 272 31.28 -8.62 -24.28
C ILE A 272 30.38 -7.82 -25.24
N ASN A 273 30.16 -6.54 -24.97
CA ASN A 273 29.39 -5.66 -25.86
C ASN A 273 30.04 -5.54 -27.26
N ASP A 274 31.34 -5.30 -27.30
CA ASP A 274 32.07 -5.11 -28.56
C ASP A 274 32.09 -6.40 -29.42
N THR A 275 32.12 -7.56 -28.78
CA THR A 275 32.21 -8.89 -29.51
C THR A 275 30.84 -9.44 -29.87
N HIS A 276 29.83 -9.27 -28.99
CA HIS A 276 28.53 -9.94 -29.10
C HIS A 276 27.38 -8.99 -29.34
N GLY A 277 27.60 -7.69 -29.23
CA GLY A 277 26.59 -6.65 -29.34
C GLY A 277 25.86 -6.34 -28.02
N HIS A 278 25.30 -5.12 -27.93
CA HIS A 278 24.64 -4.61 -26.72
C HIS A 278 23.49 -5.49 -26.22
N HIS A 279 22.74 -6.16 -27.10
CA HIS A 279 21.67 -7.09 -26.68
C HIS A 279 22.16 -8.26 -25.83
N VAL A 280 23.39 -8.74 -26.11
CA VAL A 280 24.01 -9.81 -25.30
C VAL A 280 24.52 -9.25 -23.98
N GLY A 281 25.10 -8.06 -23.99
CA GLY A 281 25.46 -7.34 -22.76
C GLY A 281 24.24 -7.06 -21.85
N ASP A 282 23.13 -6.61 -22.42
CA ASP A 282 21.89 -6.41 -21.67
C ASP A 282 21.37 -7.71 -21.05
N ALA A 283 21.44 -8.81 -21.76
CA ALA A 283 21.07 -10.12 -21.23
C ALA A 283 22.03 -10.61 -20.13
N ALA A 284 23.32 -10.31 -20.26
CA ALA A 284 24.32 -10.59 -19.22
C ALA A 284 24.02 -9.80 -17.94
N LEU A 285 23.68 -8.52 -18.05
CA LEU A 285 23.29 -7.67 -16.92
C LEU A 285 22.03 -8.18 -16.23
N ARG A 286 21.00 -8.59 -16.99
CA ARG A 286 19.78 -9.19 -16.42
C ARG A 286 20.12 -10.47 -15.65
N ALA A 287 20.84 -11.38 -16.27
CA ALA A 287 21.21 -12.66 -15.65
C ALA A 287 22.05 -12.46 -14.38
N PHE A 288 22.93 -11.46 -14.36
CA PHE A 288 23.69 -11.13 -13.16
C PHE A 288 22.80 -10.52 -12.07
N GLY A 289 21.92 -9.58 -12.42
CA GLY A 289 20.92 -9.03 -11.49
C GLY A 289 20.02 -10.09 -10.86
N ASP A 290 19.49 -11.01 -11.70
CA ASP A 290 18.67 -12.14 -11.25
C ASP A 290 19.45 -13.06 -10.29
N MET A 291 20.73 -13.33 -10.59
CA MET A 291 21.58 -14.13 -9.71
C MET A 291 21.79 -13.46 -8.37
N LEU A 292 22.03 -12.15 -8.33
CA LEU A 292 22.20 -11.38 -7.11
C LEU A 292 20.92 -11.41 -6.25
N GLU A 293 19.74 -11.14 -6.85
CA GLU A 293 18.46 -11.21 -6.14
C GLU A 293 18.15 -12.62 -5.61
N ASN A 294 18.39 -13.66 -6.40
CA ASN A 294 18.10 -15.05 -5.99
C ASN A 294 19.02 -15.55 -4.86
N CYS A 295 20.23 -15.02 -4.75
CA CYS A 295 21.18 -15.38 -3.69
C CYS A 295 21.01 -14.51 -2.42
N ALA A 296 20.40 -13.35 -2.55
CA ALA A 296 20.12 -12.42 -1.45
C ALA A 296 18.94 -12.88 -0.61
N ARG A 297 18.94 -12.53 0.69
CA ARG A 297 17.81 -12.75 1.60
C ARG A 297 16.82 -11.60 1.44
N SER A 298 15.60 -11.78 1.95
CA SER A 298 14.57 -10.72 1.97
C SER A 298 14.96 -9.46 2.77
N SER A 299 15.95 -9.57 3.64
CA SER A 299 16.52 -8.45 4.41
C SER A 299 17.64 -7.71 3.67
N ASP A 300 18.21 -8.31 2.64
CA ASP A 300 19.35 -7.79 1.91
C ASP A 300 18.88 -6.82 0.84
N ILE A 301 19.69 -5.81 0.55
CA ILE A 301 19.35 -4.76 -0.41
C ILE A 301 20.28 -4.91 -1.60
N VAL A 302 19.73 -5.17 -2.77
CA VAL A 302 20.47 -5.35 -4.02
C VAL A 302 20.16 -4.21 -4.96
N GLY A 303 21.18 -3.58 -5.55
CA GLY A 303 20.99 -2.50 -6.50
C GLY A 303 22.07 -2.41 -7.56
N ARG A 304 21.71 -1.86 -8.72
CA ARG A 304 22.63 -1.49 -9.79
C ARG A 304 23.01 -0.02 -9.61
N ILE A 305 24.29 0.22 -9.30
CA ILE A 305 24.80 1.55 -8.96
C ILE A 305 25.53 2.25 -10.09
N GLY A 306 25.88 1.50 -11.14
CA GLY A 306 26.56 1.99 -12.35
C GLY A 306 26.17 1.21 -13.59
N GLY A 307 26.92 1.37 -14.68
CA GLY A 307 26.65 0.69 -15.96
C GLY A 307 26.68 -0.83 -15.82
N GLU A 308 27.75 -1.36 -15.24
CA GLU A 308 28.00 -2.79 -15.01
C GLU A 308 28.27 -3.09 -13.51
N GLU A 309 28.06 -2.07 -12.66
CA GLU A 309 28.34 -2.11 -11.23
C GLU A 309 27.07 -2.36 -10.41
N PHE A 310 27.19 -3.27 -9.45
CA PHE A 310 26.10 -3.60 -8.51
C PHE A 310 26.60 -3.50 -7.07
N ALA A 311 25.66 -3.28 -6.16
CA ALA A 311 25.93 -3.25 -4.72
C ALA A 311 24.93 -4.10 -3.96
N LEU A 312 25.39 -4.77 -2.89
CA LEU A 312 24.57 -5.51 -1.95
C LEU A 312 24.87 -5.01 -0.53
N LEU A 313 23.85 -4.53 0.14
CA LEU A 313 23.93 -4.24 1.58
C LEU A 313 23.34 -5.43 2.34
N LEU A 314 24.08 -5.95 3.31
CA LEU A 314 23.77 -7.18 4.05
C LEU A 314 23.57 -6.86 5.54
N PRO A 315 22.35 -6.53 5.98
CA PRO A 315 22.04 -6.37 7.39
C PRO A 315 22.23 -7.69 8.16
N HIS A 316 22.67 -7.59 9.40
CA HIS A 316 22.92 -8.74 10.29
C HIS A 316 23.95 -9.75 9.74
N THR A 317 24.89 -9.28 8.91
CA THR A 317 25.91 -10.11 8.29
C THR A 317 27.30 -9.51 8.54
N ASP A 318 28.20 -10.32 9.07
CA ASP A 318 29.60 -9.95 9.30
C ASP A 318 30.45 -10.07 8.01
N ILE A 319 31.73 -9.79 8.11
CA ILE A 319 32.63 -9.78 6.95
C ILE A 319 32.83 -11.20 6.37
N GLU A 320 32.82 -12.23 7.20
CA GLU A 320 32.96 -13.62 6.76
C GLU A 320 31.73 -14.10 6.01
N GLY A 321 30.55 -13.87 6.55
CA GLY A 321 29.29 -14.18 5.88
C GLY A 321 29.11 -13.42 4.55
N ALA A 322 29.58 -12.18 4.48
CA ALA A 322 29.60 -11.41 3.24
C ALA A 322 30.59 -11.97 2.22
N ARG A 323 31.74 -12.46 2.67
CA ARG A 323 32.74 -13.13 1.82
C ARG A 323 32.21 -14.43 1.27
N ASP A 324 31.54 -15.26 2.10
CA ASP A 324 30.95 -16.51 1.66
C ASP A 324 29.88 -16.31 0.59
N LEU A 325 29.05 -15.26 0.74
CA LEU A 325 28.09 -14.89 -0.28
C LEU A 325 28.77 -14.48 -1.59
N ALA A 326 29.77 -13.60 -1.51
CA ALA A 326 30.48 -13.12 -2.69
C ALA A 326 31.22 -14.27 -3.44
N GLU A 327 31.83 -15.21 -2.72
CA GLU A 327 32.48 -16.37 -3.34
C GLU A 327 31.46 -17.32 -3.97
N ARG A 328 30.29 -17.51 -3.39
CA ARG A 328 29.21 -18.28 -4.04
C ARG A 328 28.75 -17.60 -5.33
N LEU A 329 28.56 -16.27 -5.30
CA LEU A 329 28.19 -15.50 -6.50
C LEU A 329 29.26 -15.59 -7.58
N ARG A 330 30.51 -15.38 -7.20
CA ARG A 330 31.66 -15.47 -8.12
C ARG A 330 31.75 -16.86 -8.77
N SER A 331 31.76 -17.92 -7.96
CA SER A 331 31.88 -19.30 -8.45
C SER A 331 30.65 -19.71 -9.26
N GLY A 332 29.45 -19.32 -8.86
CA GLY A 332 28.23 -19.57 -9.62
C GLY A 332 28.25 -18.90 -10.99
N LEU A 333 28.74 -17.66 -11.08
CA LEU A 333 28.86 -16.92 -12.34
C LEU A 333 29.91 -17.54 -13.24
N SER A 334 31.10 -17.85 -12.72
CA SER A 334 32.21 -18.42 -13.48
C SER A 334 31.92 -19.85 -13.97
N SER A 335 31.11 -20.62 -13.23
CA SER A 335 30.73 -21.99 -13.62
C SER A 335 29.54 -22.03 -14.57
N SER A 336 28.75 -20.97 -14.63
CA SER A 336 27.60 -20.89 -15.53
C SER A 336 28.00 -20.41 -16.92
N THR A 337 27.41 -21.03 -17.93
CA THR A 337 27.52 -20.56 -19.32
C THR A 337 26.15 -20.02 -19.72
N LEU A 338 26.06 -18.72 -19.94
CA LEU A 338 24.84 -18.11 -20.43
C LEU A 338 24.62 -18.39 -21.91
N ALA A 339 23.57 -19.12 -22.22
CA ALA A 339 23.14 -19.34 -23.59
C ALA A 339 22.22 -18.18 -24.02
N ILE A 340 22.75 -17.25 -24.78
CA ILE A 340 22.01 -16.10 -25.30
C ILE A 340 22.01 -16.17 -26.83
N ASN A 341 20.83 -16.27 -27.45
CA ASN A 341 20.68 -16.30 -28.92
C ASN A 341 21.66 -17.32 -29.60
N GLN A 342 21.73 -18.55 -29.08
CA GLN A 342 22.63 -19.64 -29.57
C GLN A 342 24.14 -19.38 -29.37
N LYS A 343 24.51 -18.31 -28.65
CA LYS A 343 25.88 -18.03 -28.26
C LYS A 343 26.10 -18.37 -26.80
N SER A 344 27.21 -19.01 -26.49
CA SER A 344 27.65 -19.35 -25.14
C SER A 344 28.61 -18.27 -24.63
N VAL A 345 28.20 -17.48 -23.64
CA VAL A 345 29.04 -16.44 -23.05
C VAL A 345 29.37 -16.82 -21.62
N ARG A 346 30.64 -16.81 -21.27
CA ARG A 346 31.10 -16.96 -19.88
C ARG A 346 31.24 -15.58 -19.26
N LEU A 347 30.70 -15.43 -18.07
CA LEU A 347 30.80 -14.22 -17.29
C LEU A 347 31.70 -14.44 -16.08
N SER A 348 32.45 -13.42 -15.70
CA SER A 348 33.10 -13.33 -14.39
C SER A 348 32.83 -11.94 -13.77
N ALA A 349 32.97 -11.85 -12.48
CA ALA A 349 32.84 -10.60 -11.76
C ALA A 349 33.88 -10.50 -10.66
N SER A 350 34.28 -9.27 -10.37
CA SER A 350 35.14 -8.90 -9.26
C SER A 350 34.33 -8.30 -8.13
N PHE A 351 34.73 -8.53 -6.87
CA PHE A 351 34.00 -8.14 -5.69
C PHE A 351 34.90 -7.44 -4.68
N GLY A 352 34.43 -6.30 -4.14
CA GLY A 352 35.01 -5.60 -3.02
C GLY A 352 34.05 -5.61 -1.82
N ILE A 353 34.53 -6.02 -0.64
CA ILE A 353 33.69 -6.20 0.55
C ILE A 353 34.25 -5.36 1.70
N VAL A 354 33.34 -4.72 2.44
CA VAL A 354 33.67 -3.99 3.66
C VAL A 354 32.67 -4.31 4.76
N HIS A 355 33.16 -4.24 5.99
CA HIS A 355 32.29 -4.23 7.18
C HIS A 355 32.12 -2.82 7.70
N LYS A 356 30.91 -2.52 8.21
CA LYS A 356 30.59 -1.19 8.75
C LYS A 356 31.28 -0.99 10.10
N ASN A 357 32.11 0.05 10.20
CA ASN A 357 32.63 0.57 11.46
C ASN A 357 31.60 1.54 12.11
N ALA A 358 31.84 1.90 13.39
CA ALA A 358 30.91 2.71 14.17
C ALA A 358 30.56 4.05 13.49
N ASP A 359 31.56 4.71 12.90
CA ASP A 359 31.44 6.05 12.35
C ASP A 359 31.25 6.07 10.82
N ASP A 360 31.16 4.91 10.18
CA ASP A 360 30.98 4.85 8.74
C ASP A 360 29.56 5.30 8.34
N ASP A 361 29.50 6.24 7.41
CA ASP A 361 28.31 6.52 6.60
C ASP A 361 28.29 5.68 5.31
N LEU A 362 27.20 5.75 4.56
CA LEU A 362 27.05 4.98 3.32
C LEU A 362 28.11 5.36 2.27
N ALA A 363 28.45 6.64 2.17
CA ALA A 363 29.44 7.11 1.19
C ALA A 363 30.84 6.56 1.50
N THR A 364 31.20 6.51 2.78
CA THR A 364 32.48 5.93 3.24
C THR A 364 32.53 4.41 2.96
N LEU A 365 31.42 3.69 3.23
CA LEU A 365 31.32 2.28 2.94
C LEU A 365 31.48 1.99 1.44
N LEU A 366 30.75 2.71 0.60
CA LEU A 366 30.84 2.56 -0.87
C LEU A 366 32.26 2.81 -1.37
N ARG A 367 32.89 3.90 -0.93
CA ARG A 367 34.26 4.21 -1.32
C ARG A 367 35.25 3.12 -0.92
N ARG A 368 35.18 2.60 0.31
CA ARG A 368 36.07 1.52 0.80
C ARG A 368 35.85 0.23 0.02
N ALA A 369 34.60 -0.12 -0.28
CA ALA A 369 34.26 -1.30 -1.08
C ALA A 369 34.77 -1.14 -2.51
N ASP A 370 34.67 0.05 -3.10
CA ASP A 370 35.20 0.36 -4.43
C ASP A 370 36.74 0.24 -4.48
N ASP A 371 37.43 0.69 -3.44
CA ASP A 371 38.89 0.50 -3.32
C ASP A 371 39.29 -0.99 -3.34
N HIS A 372 38.52 -1.86 -2.67
CA HIS A 372 38.74 -3.31 -2.73
C HIS A 372 38.38 -3.90 -4.10
N LEU A 373 37.29 -3.46 -4.72
CA LEU A 373 36.90 -3.86 -6.06
C LEU A 373 37.98 -3.49 -7.09
N TYR A 374 38.50 -2.27 -7.00
CA TYR A 374 39.59 -1.81 -7.87
C TYR A 374 40.83 -2.68 -7.73
N ARG A 375 41.25 -3.02 -6.50
CA ARG A 375 42.37 -3.93 -6.24
C ARG A 375 42.08 -5.34 -6.77
N ALA A 376 40.85 -5.84 -6.69
CA ALA A 376 40.45 -7.12 -7.25
C ALA A 376 40.61 -7.14 -8.77
N LYS A 377 40.21 -6.06 -9.45
CA LYS A 377 40.41 -5.91 -10.90
C LYS A 377 41.88 -5.84 -11.28
N GLN A 378 42.72 -5.12 -10.53
CA GLN A 378 44.17 -5.04 -10.77
C GLN A 378 44.89 -6.37 -10.51
N ALA A 379 44.44 -7.13 -9.52
CA ALA A 379 45.08 -8.42 -9.19
C ALA A 379 44.75 -9.56 -10.16
N GLY A 380 44.00 -9.30 -11.24
CA GLY A 380 43.68 -10.25 -12.30
C GLY A 380 42.23 -10.65 -12.39
N ARG A 381 41.30 -9.88 -11.77
CA ARG A 381 39.86 -10.08 -11.85
C ARG A 381 39.35 -11.41 -11.29
N ASP A 382 38.05 -11.72 -11.49
CA ASP A 382 37.40 -12.95 -11.02
C ASP A 382 37.78 -13.32 -9.58
N ARG A 383 37.63 -12.38 -8.65
CA ARG A 383 38.01 -12.56 -7.25
C ARG A 383 37.28 -11.67 -6.28
N VAL A 384 37.35 -12.07 -5.03
CA VAL A 384 36.82 -11.37 -3.89
C VAL A 384 37.94 -10.77 -3.07
N LEU A 385 37.90 -9.46 -2.80
CA LEU A 385 38.77 -8.80 -1.82
C LEU A 385 37.94 -8.12 -0.73
N SER A 386 38.42 -8.19 0.50
CA SER A 386 37.73 -7.60 1.66
C SER A 386 38.71 -6.95 2.62
N ASP A 387 38.19 -6.15 3.54
CA ASP A 387 38.95 -5.73 4.72
C ASP A 387 39.62 -6.97 5.34
N SER A 388 40.87 -6.84 5.75
CA SER A 388 41.51 -7.88 6.56
C SER A 388 40.74 -8.02 7.87
N VAL A 389 40.46 -9.24 8.28
CA VAL A 389 39.95 -9.51 9.64
C VAL A 389 41.03 -9.04 10.61
N ALA A 390 41.00 -7.76 11.01
CA ALA A 390 41.89 -7.24 12.03
C ALA A 390 41.51 -7.96 13.33
N GLY A 391 42.38 -8.86 13.71
CA GLY A 391 42.25 -9.84 14.75
C GLY A 391 41.62 -9.34 16.03
N SER A 392 40.54 -9.97 16.43
CA SER A 392 40.16 -10.12 17.81
C SER A 392 40.91 -11.28 18.49
N TYR A 393 42.15 -11.51 18.12
CA TYR A 393 43.08 -12.26 18.97
C TYR A 393 43.71 -11.24 19.93
N ARG A 394 43.04 -10.90 21.02
CA ARG A 394 43.72 -10.55 22.26
C ARG A 394 44.51 -11.78 22.67
N SER A 395 45.80 -11.77 22.41
CA SER A 395 46.74 -12.71 22.99
C SER A 395 46.62 -12.64 24.50
N SER A 396 45.96 -13.58 25.07
CA SER A 396 46.09 -13.92 26.49
C SER A 396 47.43 -14.63 26.71
N THR A 397 48.54 -13.94 26.48
CA THR A 397 49.82 -14.29 27.01
C THR A 397 50.05 -13.38 28.23
N GLU A 398 49.48 -13.78 29.36
CA GLU A 398 49.97 -13.39 30.66
C GLU A 398 51.38 -13.95 30.82
N PRO A 399 52.43 -13.17 31.11
CA PRO A 399 53.71 -13.70 31.46
C PRO A 399 53.59 -14.30 32.88
N LEU A 400 53.88 -15.60 32.98
CA LEU A 400 54.11 -16.26 34.25
C LEU A 400 55.09 -15.48 35.11
N ARG A 401 54.62 -14.84 36.17
CA ARG A 401 55.46 -14.28 37.23
C ARG A 401 56.13 -15.46 37.93
N SER A 402 57.44 -15.58 37.67
CA SER A 402 58.34 -16.36 38.50
C SER A 402 58.38 -15.75 39.90
N GLY A 403 57.86 -16.42 40.88
CA GLY A 403 58.03 -16.10 42.29
C GLY A 403 59.47 -16.30 42.76
N PRO A 404 59.94 -15.53 43.71
CA PRO A 404 61.30 -15.69 44.25
C PRO A 404 61.36 -16.90 45.14
N SER A 405 62.40 -17.72 44.94
CA SER A 405 62.83 -18.81 45.85
C SER A 405 63.36 -18.22 47.14
N GLU A 406 62.67 -18.44 48.25
CA GLU A 406 63.28 -18.35 49.56
C GLU A 406 64.00 -19.66 49.82
N ASN A 407 65.28 -19.52 50.19
CA ASN A 407 66.09 -20.60 50.73
C ASN A 407 66.44 -20.27 52.20
N PRO A 408 66.37 -21.21 53.15
CA PRO A 408 66.55 -20.96 54.55
C PRO A 408 67.99 -21.08 54.95
N ALA A 409 68.35 -20.28 55.94
CA ALA A 409 69.36 -20.55 56.90
C ALA A 409 68.99 -19.78 58.18
#